data_4a64f56b502582acfe96aa828b0f884e
#
_entry.id   4a64f56b502582acfe96aa828b0f884e
#
_cell.length_a   1.000
_cell.length_b   1.000
_cell.length_c   1.000
_cell.angle_alpha   90.00
_cell.angle_beta   90.00
_cell.angle_gamma   90.00
#
_symmetry.space_group_name_H-M   'P 1'
#
loop_
_entity.id
_entity.type
_entity.pdbx_description
1 polymer ?
#
loop_
_entity_poly.entity_id
_entity_poly.type
_entity_poly.pdbx_seq_one_letter_code
_entity_poly.pdbx_strand_id
1 'polypeptide(L)'
;MSIRRTHPGRPRLVPSNTAAPPREQVLHAAAQLFVTKGFAATSTREIADKVGIRQASLYYHFTGKDEILAELLERSVRPTVERVDQIEQLTASAGPETALYLLALVDIHTLAEAPDNIGMLATHPDVTSSEAFDAFRSIRAELADAYGRIATQAAAPGVATAAEPGHLGEMLMHLVEVTTTLRSSGAPIDDATAAVIASTCLRACGIPDSRITPAAASATTLVGELTMSAPT
;
A
#
# COMPACT_ATOMS: atom_id res chain seq x y z
N MET A 1 44.42 -38.82 4.07
CA MET A 1 43.31 -38.01 4.63
C MET A 1 43.54 -36.56 4.25
N SER A 2 42.84 -36.07 3.23
CA SER A 2 43.04 -34.69 2.71
C SER A 2 41.94 -33.79 3.28
N ILE A 3 42.33 -32.84 4.09
CA ILE A 3 41.42 -31.87 4.72
C ILE A 3 41.10 -30.80 3.68
N ARG A 4 39.85 -30.78 3.18
CA ARG A 4 39.31 -29.68 2.36
C ARG A 4 39.23 -28.42 3.23
N ARG A 5 40.07 -27.45 2.94
CA ARG A 5 39.97 -26.10 3.46
C ARG A 5 38.79 -25.41 2.79
N THR A 6 37.72 -25.15 3.56
CA THR A 6 36.65 -24.22 3.18
C THR A 6 37.20 -22.81 3.14
N HIS A 7 37.25 -22.19 1.95
CA HIS A 7 37.58 -20.79 1.83
C HIS A 7 36.48 -19.94 2.45
N PRO A 8 36.76 -19.02 3.39
CA PRO A 8 35.82 -18.02 3.82
C PRO A 8 35.46 -17.13 2.62
N GLY A 9 34.17 -16.86 2.42
CA GLY A 9 33.67 -15.93 1.41
C GLY A 9 34.30 -14.55 1.62
N ARG A 10 34.65 -13.88 0.51
CA ARG A 10 35.25 -12.54 0.50
C ARG A 10 34.36 -11.56 1.27
N PRO A 11 34.90 -10.72 2.17
CA PRO A 11 34.13 -9.76 2.95
C PRO A 11 33.27 -8.85 2.07
N ARG A 12 32.11 -8.44 2.58
CA ARG A 12 31.22 -7.41 2.00
C ARG A 12 32.01 -6.15 1.67
N LEU A 13 31.78 -5.55 0.51
CA LEU A 13 32.52 -4.36 0.02
C LEU A 13 32.26 -3.09 0.84
N VAL A 14 31.16 -3.05 1.60
CA VAL A 14 30.81 -1.96 2.54
C VAL A 14 30.18 -2.58 3.79
N PRO A 15 30.53 -2.14 5.02
CA PRO A 15 29.84 -2.54 6.24
C PRO A 15 28.42 -1.96 6.20
N SER A 16 27.40 -2.78 5.96
CA SER A 16 26.02 -2.32 6.14
C SER A 16 25.70 -2.30 7.64
N ASN A 17 25.50 -1.13 8.17
CA ASN A 17 25.11 -0.89 9.56
C ASN A 17 23.59 -1.15 9.80
N THR A 18 22.94 -1.87 8.89
CA THR A 18 21.51 -2.19 8.96
C THR A 18 21.31 -3.62 9.43
N ALA A 19 20.61 -3.79 10.54
CA ALA A 19 20.22 -5.08 11.12
C ALA A 19 19.17 -5.85 10.26
N ALA A 20 18.70 -5.26 9.15
CA ALA A 20 17.69 -5.85 8.26
C ALA A 20 18.24 -7.04 7.47
N PRO A 21 17.42 -8.09 7.24
CA PRO A 21 17.77 -9.22 6.38
C PRO A 21 18.18 -8.77 4.97
N PRO A 22 19.07 -9.51 4.27
CA PRO A 22 19.55 -9.13 2.93
C PRO A 22 18.42 -8.88 1.92
N ARG A 23 17.34 -9.64 1.99
CA ARG A 23 16.16 -9.50 1.12
C ARG A 23 15.46 -8.15 1.32
N GLU A 24 15.29 -7.71 2.56
CA GLU A 24 14.71 -6.40 2.89
C GLU A 24 15.62 -5.24 2.46
N GLN A 25 16.94 -5.42 2.54
CA GLN A 25 17.89 -4.41 2.03
C GLN A 25 17.76 -4.24 0.52
N VAL A 26 17.52 -5.33 -0.24
CA VAL A 26 17.29 -5.29 -1.68
C VAL A 26 15.98 -4.55 -1.98
N LEU A 27 14.90 -4.88 -1.29
CA LEU A 27 13.59 -4.22 -1.46
C LEU A 27 13.68 -2.71 -1.20
N HIS A 28 14.31 -2.30 -0.10
CA HIS A 28 14.48 -0.88 0.23
C HIS A 28 15.34 -0.14 -0.82
N ALA A 29 16.48 -0.72 -1.22
CA ALA A 29 17.34 -0.11 -2.24
C ALA A 29 16.63 0.00 -3.60
N ALA A 30 15.85 -1.01 -3.97
CA ALA A 30 15.07 -1.03 -5.19
C ALA A 30 13.95 0.01 -5.17
N ALA A 31 13.18 0.10 -4.08
CA ALA A 31 12.11 1.09 -3.92
C ALA A 31 12.64 2.52 -4.13
N GLN A 32 13.77 2.86 -3.49
CA GLN A 32 14.41 4.15 -3.67
C GLN A 32 14.80 4.42 -5.12
N LEU A 33 15.40 3.43 -5.81
CA LEU A 33 15.82 3.60 -7.20
C LEU A 33 14.61 3.70 -8.14
N PHE A 34 13.59 2.88 -7.94
CA PHE A 34 12.38 2.90 -8.77
C PHE A 34 11.65 4.24 -8.67
N VAL A 35 11.56 4.81 -7.48
CA VAL A 35 10.88 6.10 -7.26
C VAL A 35 11.73 7.28 -7.76
N THR A 36 13.05 7.27 -7.52
CA THR A 36 13.90 8.42 -7.85
C THR A 36 14.39 8.44 -9.29
N LYS A 37 14.65 7.28 -9.88
CA LYS A 37 15.22 7.13 -11.22
C LYS A 37 14.21 6.64 -12.25
N GLY A 38 13.13 6.01 -11.79
CA GLY A 38 12.14 5.31 -12.59
C GLY A 38 12.42 3.81 -12.73
N PHE A 39 11.35 3.03 -12.86
CA PHE A 39 11.42 1.57 -12.96
C PHE A 39 12.18 1.11 -14.20
N ALA A 40 11.82 1.65 -15.39
CA ALA A 40 12.47 1.28 -16.65
C ALA A 40 13.98 1.53 -16.66
N ALA A 41 14.41 2.66 -16.08
CA ALA A 41 15.81 3.08 -16.05
C ALA A 41 16.65 2.40 -14.96
N THR A 42 16.05 1.61 -14.08
CA THR A 42 16.74 0.91 -12.98
C THR A 42 17.10 -0.51 -13.40
N SER A 43 18.33 -0.94 -13.12
CA SER A 43 18.82 -2.30 -13.35
C SER A 43 19.04 -3.07 -12.04
N THR A 44 18.96 -4.40 -12.08
CA THR A 44 19.28 -5.28 -10.94
C THR A 44 20.73 -5.13 -10.48
N ARG A 45 21.64 -4.75 -11.39
CA ARG A 45 23.04 -4.46 -11.05
C ARG A 45 23.14 -3.22 -10.17
N GLU A 46 22.47 -2.14 -10.51
CA GLU A 46 22.46 -0.90 -9.71
C GLU A 46 21.84 -1.14 -8.33
N ILE A 47 20.79 -1.96 -8.24
CA ILE A 47 20.21 -2.35 -6.95
C ILE A 47 21.23 -3.12 -6.12
N ALA A 48 21.92 -4.11 -6.71
CA ALA A 48 22.96 -4.89 -6.03
C ALA A 48 24.13 -4.01 -5.57
N ASP A 49 24.60 -3.10 -6.44
CA ASP A 49 25.67 -2.15 -6.13
C ASP A 49 25.29 -1.21 -4.98
N LYS A 50 24.01 -0.74 -4.95
CA LYS A 50 23.50 0.12 -3.86
C LYS A 50 23.45 -0.59 -2.51
N VAL A 51 23.14 -1.89 -2.49
CA VAL A 51 23.14 -2.73 -1.28
C VAL A 51 24.57 -3.16 -0.89
N GLY A 52 25.54 -3.08 -1.81
CA GLY A 52 26.91 -3.57 -1.61
C GLY A 52 27.02 -5.09 -1.70
N ILE A 53 26.17 -5.75 -2.48
CA ILE A 53 26.20 -7.21 -2.74
C ILE A 53 26.54 -7.49 -4.20
N ARG A 54 26.88 -8.75 -4.49
CA ARG A 54 27.02 -9.20 -5.89
C ARG A 54 25.65 -9.38 -6.52
N GLN A 55 25.52 -9.09 -7.81
CA GLN A 55 24.28 -9.32 -8.57
C GLN A 55 23.79 -10.78 -8.48
N ALA A 56 24.72 -11.75 -8.44
CA ALA A 56 24.37 -13.16 -8.21
C ALA A 56 23.68 -13.40 -6.85
N SER A 57 24.01 -12.62 -5.82
CA SER A 57 23.36 -12.68 -4.52
C SER A 57 21.95 -12.10 -4.56
N LEU A 58 21.70 -11.08 -5.38
CA LEU A 58 20.36 -10.55 -5.62
C LEU A 58 19.48 -11.61 -6.28
N TYR A 59 20.00 -12.30 -7.32
CA TYR A 59 19.27 -13.36 -8.01
C TYR A 59 18.97 -14.61 -7.15
N TYR A 60 19.63 -14.76 -6.01
CA TYR A 60 19.24 -15.75 -5.02
C TYR A 60 17.90 -15.43 -4.35
N HIS A 61 17.53 -14.16 -4.26
CA HIS A 61 16.32 -13.68 -3.59
C HIS A 61 15.19 -13.32 -4.55
N PHE A 62 15.52 -12.84 -5.75
CA PHE A 62 14.56 -12.34 -6.75
C PHE A 62 14.99 -12.73 -8.16
N THR A 63 14.06 -13.18 -8.99
CA THR A 63 14.31 -13.55 -10.39
C THR A 63 14.61 -12.32 -11.27
N GLY A 64 14.15 -11.14 -10.88
CA GLY A 64 14.34 -9.89 -11.62
C GLY A 64 13.77 -8.68 -10.90
N LYS A 65 13.84 -7.53 -11.56
CA LYS A 65 13.32 -6.27 -10.99
C LYS A 65 11.79 -6.22 -10.99
N ASP A 66 11.14 -6.95 -11.88
CA ASP A 66 9.68 -7.06 -11.94
C ASP A 66 9.14 -7.74 -10.68
N GLU A 67 9.75 -8.84 -10.23
CA GLU A 67 9.39 -9.52 -8.98
C GLU A 67 9.60 -8.61 -7.76
N ILE A 68 10.69 -7.85 -7.75
CA ILE A 68 10.96 -6.87 -6.67
C ILE A 68 9.87 -5.80 -6.63
N LEU A 69 9.50 -5.22 -7.79
CA LEU A 69 8.47 -4.19 -7.85
C LEU A 69 7.09 -4.78 -7.51
N ALA A 70 6.76 -5.97 -8.01
CA ALA A 70 5.49 -6.65 -7.71
C ALA A 70 5.31 -6.82 -6.20
N GLU A 71 6.34 -7.31 -5.50
CA GLU A 71 6.28 -7.46 -4.05
C GLU A 71 6.17 -6.12 -3.31
N LEU A 72 6.90 -5.10 -3.75
CA LEU A 72 6.80 -3.77 -3.14
C LEU A 72 5.41 -3.16 -3.28
N LEU A 73 4.79 -3.31 -4.46
CA LEU A 73 3.44 -2.85 -4.72
C LEU A 73 2.41 -3.65 -3.92
N GLU A 74 2.56 -4.98 -3.86
CA GLU A 74 1.69 -5.83 -3.06
C GLU A 74 1.73 -5.43 -1.58
N ARG A 75 2.90 -5.18 -1.02
CA ARG A 75 3.08 -4.72 0.36
C ARG A 75 2.45 -3.35 0.63
N SER A 76 2.19 -2.53 -0.39
CA SER A 76 1.54 -1.23 -0.23
C SER A 76 0.01 -1.29 -0.23
N VAL A 77 -0.59 -2.44 -0.56
CA VAL A 77 -2.06 -2.62 -0.66
C VAL A 77 -2.56 -3.74 0.25
N ARG A 78 -1.86 -4.87 0.28
CA ARG A 78 -2.27 -6.07 1.03
C ARG A 78 -2.64 -5.80 2.50
N PRO A 79 -1.93 -4.97 3.28
CA PRO A 79 -2.29 -4.73 4.67
C PRO A 79 -3.69 -4.15 4.84
N THR A 80 -4.18 -3.35 3.88
CA THR A 80 -5.56 -2.82 3.90
C THR A 80 -6.56 -3.92 3.55
N VAL A 81 -6.30 -4.69 2.49
CA VAL A 81 -7.18 -5.79 2.05
C VAL A 81 -7.39 -6.81 3.17
N GLU A 82 -6.34 -7.22 3.84
CA GLU A 82 -6.38 -8.20 4.95
C GLU A 82 -7.21 -7.71 6.16
N ARG A 83 -7.47 -6.40 6.26
CA ARG A 83 -8.26 -5.81 7.34
C ARG A 83 -9.74 -5.59 6.98
N VAL A 84 -10.14 -5.76 5.72
CA VAL A 84 -11.50 -5.45 5.26
C VAL A 84 -12.56 -6.20 6.07
N ASP A 85 -12.42 -7.51 6.21
CA ASP A 85 -13.37 -8.33 6.97
C ASP A 85 -13.48 -7.89 8.43
N GLN A 86 -12.34 -7.57 9.06
CA GLN A 86 -12.32 -7.08 10.43
C GLN A 86 -12.96 -5.70 10.55
N ILE A 87 -12.74 -4.81 9.58
CA ILE A 87 -13.40 -3.49 9.51
C ILE A 87 -14.92 -3.67 9.46
N GLU A 88 -15.42 -4.52 8.57
CA GLU A 88 -16.87 -4.79 8.44
C GLU A 88 -17.46 -5.37 9.73
N GLN A 89 -16.74 -6.28 10.40
CA GLN A 89 -17.17 -6.84 11.68
C GLN A 89 -17.22 -5.80 12.80
N LEU A 90 -16.18 -5.00 12.97
CA LEU A 90 -16.09 -3.97 14.01
C LEU A 90 -17.14 -2.87 13.81
N THR A 91 -17.47 -2.56 12.58
CA THR A 91 -18.42 -1.47 12.25
C THR A 91 -19.85 -1.94 12.05
N ALA A 92 -20.16 -3.22 12.21
CA ALA A 92 -21.51 -3.78 11.99
C ALA A 92 -22.62 -3.05 12.78
N SER A 93 -22.32 -2.57 13.99
CA SER A 93 -23.26 -1.79 14.81
C SER A 93 -23.17 -0.27 14.61
N ALA A 94 -22.07 0.22 14.07
CA ALA A 94 -21.80 1.64 13.89
C ALA A 94 -22.26 2.19 12.54
N GLY A 95 -22.55 1.31 11.59
CA GLY A 95 -23.12 1.63 10.29
C GLY A 95 -22.08 1.80 9.17
N PRO A 96 -22.56 1.79 7.91
CA PRO A 96 -21.71 1.74 6.72
C PRO A 96 -20.86 3.01 6.52
N GLU A 97 -21.28 4.16 7.01
CA GLU A 97 -20.45 5.38 6.96
C GLU A 97 -19.20 5.25 7.82
N THR A 98 -19.33 4.62 9.00
CA THR A 98 -18.19 4.35 9.88
C THR A 98 -17.27 3.33 9.23
N ALA A 99 -17.81 2.31 8.56
CA ALA A 99 -17.03 1.32 7.82
C ALA A 99 -16.23 1.97 6.68
N LEU A 100 -16.86 2.82 5.87
CA LEU A 100 -16.19 3.52 4.79
C LEU A 100 -15.09 4.46 5.29
N TYR A 101 -15.38 5.20 6.36
CA TYR A 101 -14.40 6.11 6.97
C TYR A 101 -13.20 5.34 7.52
N LEU A 102 -13.45 4.24 8.24
CA LEU A 102 -12.40 3.39 8.82
C LEU A 102 -11.54 2.73 7.75
N LEU A 103 -12.15 2.21 6.67
CA LEU A 103 -11.43 1.65 5.53
C LEU A 103 -10.51 2.70 4.89
N ALA A 104 -11.01 3.91 4.65
CA ALA A 104 -10.22 5.00 4.10
C ALA A 104 -9.05 5.38 5.02
N LEU A 105 -9.25 5.47 6.34
CA LEU A 105 -8.16 5.76 7.29
C LEU A 105 -7.07 4.67 7.27
N VAL A 106 -7.47 3.40 7.28
CA VAL A 106 -6.52 2.27 7.25
C VAL A 106 -5.70 2.29 5.97
N ASP A 107 -6.34 2.56 4.84
CA ASP A 107 -5.68 2.62 3.53
C ASP A 107 -4.73 3.82 3.44
N ILE A 108 -5.14 5.00 3.90
CA ILE A 108 -4.28 6.19 3.99
C ILE A 108 -3.04 5.90 4.84
N HIS A 109 -3.19 5.28 6.00
CA HIS A 109 -2.05 4.93 6.86
C HIS A 109 -1.15 3.89 6.18
N THR A 110 -1.70 2.87 5.54
CA THR A 110 -0.93 1.88 4.77
C THR A 110 -0.08 2.56 3.68
N LEU A 111 -0.68 3.48 2.91
CA LEU A 111 0.04 4.25 1.89
C LEU A 111 1.04 5.24 2.49
N ALA A 112 0.72 5.85 3.63
CA ALA A 112 1.61 6.78 4.32
C ALA A 112 2.87 6.09 4.86
N GLU A 113 2.75 4.86 5.32
CA GLU A 113 3.84 4.06 5.89
C GLU A 113 4.62 3.27 4.83
N ALA A 114 4.07 3.11 3.61
CA ALA A 114 4.72 2.36 2.54
C ALA A 114 6.15 2.89 2.26
N PRO A 115 7.17 2.01 2.24
CA PRO A 115 8.55 2.42 2.04
C PRO A 115 8.74 3.24 0.75
N ASP A 116 9.52 4.32 0.85
CA ASP A 116 9.93 5.16 -0.28
C ASP A 116 8.77 5.63 -1.20
N ASN A 117 7.53 5.64 -0.68
CA ASN A 117 6.33 6.04 -1.43
C ASN A 117 6.08 5.20 -2.69
N ILE A 118 6.37 3.91 -2.65
CA ILE A 118 6.30 3.01 -3.81
C ILE A 118 4.91 2.96 -4.45
N GLY A 119 3.85 3.22 -3.69
CA GLY A 119 2.47 3.25 -4.17
C GLY A 119 2.24 4.22 -5.35
N MET A 120 3.09 5.24 -5.52
CA MET A 120 3.01 6.15 -6.67
C MET A 120 3.23 5.44 -8.03
N LEU A 121 3.82 4.25 -8.02
CA LEU A 121 4.04 3.46 -9.25
C LEU A 121 2.85 2.54 -9.59
N ALA A 122 1.86 2.43 -8.71
CA ALA A 122 0.72 1.52 -8.89
C ALA A 122 -0.07 1.76 -10.18
N THR A 123 -0.17 3.03 -10.60
CA THR A 123 -0.87 3.45 -11.83
C THR A 123 0.07 3.71 -13.01
N HIS A 124 1.38 3.41 -12.86
CA HIS A 124 2.33 3.62 -13.95
C HIS A 124 2.04 2.67 -15.13
N PRO A 125 2.16 3.11 -16.40
CA PRO A 125 1.89 2.27 -17.58
C PRO A 125 2.65 0.94 -17.58
N ASP A 126 3.91 0.92 -17.15
CA ASP A 126 4.71 -0.31 -17.06
C ASP A 126 4.10 -1.36 -16.11
N VAL A 127 3.36 -0.92 -15.09
CA VAL A 127 2.68 -1.78 -14.12
C VAL A 127 1.30 -2.20 -14.64
N THR A 128 0.54 -1.26 -15.22
CA THR A 128 -0.84 -1.52 -15.63
C THR A 128 -0.93 -2.39 -16.88
N SER A 129 0.11 -2.45 -17.72
CA SER A 129 0.12 -3.18 -18.99
C SER A 129 0.89 -4.50 -19.00
N SER A 130 1.69 -4.79 -17.97
CA SER A 130 2.53 -6.01 -17.92
C SER A 130 1.88 -7.13 -17.11
N GLU A 131 1.90 -8.36 -17.66
CA GLU A 131 1.42 -9.57 -16.97
C GLU A 131 2.20 -9.87 -15.67
N ALA A 132 3.44 -9.38 -15.55
CA ALA A 132 4.24 -9.53 -14.33
C ALA A 132 3.56 -8.96 -13.07
N PHE A 133 2.58 -8.07 -13.25
CA PHE A 133 1.86 -7.41 -12.15
C PHE A 133 0.39 -7.84 -12.02
N ASP A 134 -0.02 -8.96 -12.64
CA ASP A 134 -1.40 -9.47 -12.58
C ASP A 134 -1.85 -9.74 -11.14
N ALA A 135 -0.99 -10.34 -10.33
CA ALA A 135 -1.28 -10.60 -8.92
C ALA A 135 -1.53 -9.31 -8.13
N PHE A 136 -0.71 -8.28 -8.34
CA PHE A 136 -0.90 -6.97 -7.72
C PHE A 136 -2.22 -6.33 -8.19
N ARG A 137 -2.53 -6.38 -9.51
CA ARG A 137 -3.80 -5.84 -10.04
C ARG A 137 -5.01 -6.54 -9.45
N SER A 138 -4.91 -7.87 -9.21
CA SER A 138 -5.97 -8.64 -8.58
C SER A 138 -6.23 -8.17 -7.14
N ILE A 139 -5.17 -7.97 -6.35
CA ILE A 139 -5.28 -7.48 -4.96
C ILE A 139 -5.85 -6.05 -4.95
N ARG A 140 -5.42 -5.21 -5.88
CA ARG A 140 -5.94 -3.85 -6.03
C ARG A 140 -7.43 -3.84 -6.41
N ALA A 141 -7.85 -4.75 -7.29
CA ALA A 141 -9.26 -4.91 -7.64
C ALA A 141 -10.10 -5.38 -6.45
N GLU A 142 -9.58 -6.30 -5.63
CA GLU A 142 -10.23 -6.74 -4.39
C GLU A 142 -10.46 -5.58 -3.41
N LEU A 143 -9.50 -4.66 -3.28
CA LEU A 143 -9.68 -3.45 -2.47
C LEU A 143 -10.73 -2.51 -3.08
N ALA A 144 -10.71 -2.31 -4.40
CA ALA A 144 -11.71 -1.50 -5.10
C ALA A 144 -13.13 -2.07 -4.93
N ASP A 145 -13.28 -3.39 -5.00
CA ASP A 145 -14.55 -4.07 -4.75
C ASP A 145 -15.02 -3.88 -3.30
N ALA A 146 -14.12 -3.92 -2.32
CA ALA A 146 -14.45 -3.64 -0.93
C ALA A 146 -14.95 -2.19 -0.74
N TYR A 147 -14.23 -1.22 -1.31
CA TYR A 147 -14.68 0.17 -1.33
C TYR A 147 -16.07 0.32 -1.98
N GLY A 148 -16.26 -0.29 -3.15
CA GLY A 148 -17.52 -0.22 -3.89
C GLY A 148 -18.69 -0.81 -3.10
N ARG A 149 -18.48 -1.96 -2.47
CA ARG A 149 -19.49 -2.66 -1.65
C ARG A 149 -19.89 -1.84 -0.43
N ILE A 150 -18.93 -1.35 0.34
CA ILE A 150 -19.17 -0.55 1.54
C ILE A 150 -19.77 0.82 1.17
N ALA A 151 -19.21 1.48 0.15
CA ALA A 151 -19.69 2.77 -0.31
C ALA A 151 -21.13 2.72 -0.82
N THR A 152 -21.54 1.68 -1.54
CA THR A 152 -22.91 1.51 -2.03
C THR A 152 -23.94 1.44 -0.87
N GLN A 153 -23.55 0.83 0.25
CA GLN A 153 -24.38 0.77 1.45
C GLN A 153 -24.48 2.13 2.18
N ALA A 154 -23.41 2.93 2.13
CA ALA A 154 -23.31 4.22 2.79
C ALA A 154 -23.90 5.37 1.96
N ALA A 155 -23.85 5.28 0.64
CA ALA A 155 -24.14 6.36 -0.29
C ALA A 155 -25.57 6.87 -0.24
N ALA A 156 -25.73 8.16 -0.48
CA ALA A 156 -27.04 8.76 -0.70
C ALA A 156 -27.73 8.10 -1.93
N PRO A 157 -29.07 7.98 -1.91
CA PRO A 157 -29.81 7.27 -2.97
C PRO A 157 -29.48 7.73 -4.40
N GLY A 158 -29.22 9.03 -4.60
CA GLY A 158 -28.86 9.57 -5.91
C GLY A 158 -27.48 9.10 -6.40
N VAL A 159 -26.52 8.92 -5.52
CA VAL A 159 -25.19 8.41 -5.84
C VAL A 159 -25.24 6.89 -6.04
N ALA A 160 -25.88 6.17 -5.12
CA ALA A 160 -26.02 4.71 -5.20
C ALA A 160 -26.75 4.24 -6.47
N THR A 161 -27.64 5.06 -7.02
CA THR A 161 -28.37 4.74 -8.27
C THR A 161 -27.58 5.14 -9.53
N ALA A 162 -26.75 6.19 -9.44
CA ALA A 162 -26.05 6.75 -10.60
C ALA A 162 -24.71 6.07 -10.89
N ALA A 163 -24.07 5.49 -9.88
CA ALA A 163 -22.74 4.89 -9.99
C ALA A 163 -22.80 3.35 -9.90
N GLU A 164 -22.13 2.68 -10.82
CA GLU A 164 -21.85 1.25 -10.66
C GLU A 164 -20.92 1.05 -9.45
N PRO A 165 -21.15 0.02 -8.60
CA PRO A 165 -20.34 -0.19 -7.40
C PRO A 165 -18.82 -0.27 -7.66
N GLY A 166 -18.42 -0.93 -8.74
CA GLY A 166 -17.01 -1.04 -9.14
C GLY A 166 -16.39 0.33 -9.48
N HIS A 167 -17.10 1.17 -10.25
CA HIS A 167 -16.64 2.51 -10.56
C HIS A 167 -16.57 3.40 -9.32
N LEU A 168 -17.54 3.28 -8.41
CA LEU A 168 -17.50 4.04 -7.16
C LEU A 168 -16.32 3.63 -6.31
N GLY A 169 -16.01 2.33 -6.22
CA GLY A 169 -14.86 1.81 -5.51
C GLY A 169 -13.54 2.33 -6.06
N GLU A 170 -13.34 2.26 -7.38
CA GLU A 170 -12.16 2.81 -8.05
C GLU A 170 -12.01 4.31 -7.79
N MET A 171 -13.09 5.09 -7.88
CA MET A 171 -13.04 6.54 -7.61
C MET A 171 -12.59 6.83 -6.18
N LEU A 172 -13.14 6.10 -5.19
CA LEU A 172 -12.78 6.31 -3.78
C LEU A 172 -11.34 5.90 -3.50
N MET A 173 -10.90 4.79 -4.06
CA MET A 173 -9.51 4.35 -3.95
C MET A 173 -8.55 5.39 -4.54
N HIS A 174 -8.87 5.98 -5.69
CA HIS A 174 -8.08 7.08 -6.26
C HIS A 174 -8.09 8.35 -5.39
N LEU A 175 -9.19 8.64 -4.68
CA LEU A 175 -9.21 9.74 -3.71
C LEU A 175 -8.24 9.47 -2.55
N VAL A 176 -8.14 8.24 -2.09
CA VAL A 176 -7.18 7.86 -1.03
C VAL A 176 -5.74 7.87 -1.55
N GLU A 177 -5.51 7.46 -2.80
CA GLU A 177 -4.20 7.49 -3.44
C GLU A 177 -3.58 8.89 -3.58
N VAL A 178 -4.36 9.98 -3.39
CA VAL A 178 -3.81 11.34 -3.26
C VAL A 178 -2.73 11.42 -2.16
N THR A 179 -2.78 10.52 -1.18
CA THR A 179 -1.75 10.34 -0.15
C THR A 179 -0.35 10.20 -0.75
N THR A 180 -0.20 9.42 -1.82
CA THR A 180 1.10 9.22 -2.49
C THR A 180 1.58 10.51 -3.17
N THR A 181 0.67 11.31 -3.73
CA THR A 181 0.97 12.60 -4.35
C THR A 181 1.41 13.63 -3.29
N LEU A 182 0.69 13.71 -2.18
CA LEU A 182 1.05 14.58 -1.05
C LEU A 182 2.42 14.23 -0.48
N ARG A 183 2.71 12.95 -0.27
CA ARG A 183 4.03 12.47 0.16
C ARG A 183 5.14 12.86 -0.83
N SER A 184 4.89 12.77 -2.12
CA SER A 184 5.87 13.17 -3.16
C SER A 184 6.18 14.67 -3.14
N SER A 185 5.22 15.50 -2.72
CA SER A 185 5.43 16.94 -2.54
C SER A 185 6.08 17.31 -1.20
N GLY A 186 6.36 16.33 -0.34
CA GLY A 186 6.91 16.52 1.00
C GLY A 186 5.87 16.96 2.04
N ALA A 187 4.57 16.92 1.70
CA ALA A 187 3.52 17.23 2.66
C ALA A 187 3.41 16.10 3.71
N PRO A 188 3.29 16.43 5.00
CA PRO A 188 3.05 15.43 6.03
C PRO A 188 1.66 14.81 5.86
N ILE A 189 1.57 13.50 6.10
CA ILE A 189 0.29 12.80 6.22
C ILE A 189 0.04 12.59 7.71
N ASP A 190 -0.42 13.64 8.34
CA ASP A 190 -0.85 13.63 9.73
C ASP A 190 -2.34 13.22 9.86
N ASP A 191 -2.81 13.05 11.09
CA ASP A 191 -4.20 12.67 11.38
C ASP A 191 -5.21 13.68 10.80
N ALA A 192 -4.87 14.95 10.76
CA ALA A 192 -5.74 15.99 10.19
C ALA A 192 -5.86 15.83 8.67
N THR A 193 -4.76 15.58 7.98
CA THR A 193 -4.73 15.30 6.54
C THR A 193 -5.50 14.01 6.22
N ALA A 194 -5.28 12.95 7.00
CA ALA A 194 -5.99 11.68 6.84
C ALA A 194 -7.50 11.86 7.04
N ALA A 195 -7.92 12.62 8.06
CA ALA A 195 -9.33 12.92 8.32
C ALA A 195 -9.99 13.71 7.17
N VAL A 196 -9.27 14.64 6.55
CA VAL A 196 -9.78 15.40 5.39
C VAL A 196 -9.99 14.45 4.19
N ILE A 197 -9.04 13.59 3.89
CA ILE A 197 -9.15 12.63 2.77
C ILE A 197 -10.31 11.66 3.01
N ALA A 198 -10.38 11.02 4.19
CA ALA A 198 -11.45 10.10 4.55
C ALA A 198 -12.84 10.78 4.50
N SER A 199 -12.97 11.99 5.06
CA SER A 199 -14.21 12.77 4.97
C SER A 199 -14.59 13.10 3.53
N THR A 200 -13.62 13.33 2.65
CA THR A 200 -13.86 13.59 1.22
C THR A 200 -14.42 12.36 0.52
N CYS A 201 -13.98 11.16 0.86
CA CYS A 201 -14.58 9.92 0.36
C CYS A 201 -16.07 9.83 0.72
N LEU A 202 -16.46 10.16 1.95
CA LEU A 202 -17.87 10.16 2.37
C LEU A 202 -18.67 11.25 1.64
N ARG A 203 -18.12 12.45 1.47
CA ARG A 203 -18.78 13.53 0.71
C ARG A 203 -18.98 13.14 -0.75
N ALA A 204 -18.02 12.44 -1.38
CA ALA A 204 -18.20 11.90 -2.73
C ALA A 204 -19.37 10.93 -2.83
N CYS A 205 -19.68 10.21 -1.75
CA CYS A 205 -20.88 9.37 -1.64
C CYS A 205 -22.17 10.15 -1.33
N GLY A 206 -22.15 11.47 -1.29
CA GLY A 206 -23.30 12.31 -0.98
C GLY A 206 -23.71 12.32 0.49
N ILE A 207 -22.80 11.94 1.41
CA ILE A 207 -23.07 11.88 2.84
C ILE A 207 -22.86 13.29 3.44
N PRO A 208 -23.84 13.84 4.16
CA PRO A 208 -23.75 15.17 4.76
C PRO A 208 -22.82 15.18 5.99
N ASP A 209 -22.21 16.33 6.28
CA ASP A 209 -21.26 16.49 7.40
C ASP A 209 -21.86 16.10 8.76
N SER A 210 -23.18 16.25 8.94
CA SER A 210 -23.88 15.82 10.15
C SER A 210 -23.81 14.30 10.40
N ARG A 211 -23.59 13.48 9.37
CA ARG A 211 -23.37 12.02 9.45
C ARG A 211 -21.88 11.68 9.42
N ILE A 212 -21.06 12.48 8.74
CA ILE A 212 -19.59 12.28 8.68
C ILE A 212 -18.97 12.46 10.06
N THR A 213 -19.33 13.50 10.80
CA THR A 213 -18.72 13.80 12.11
C THR A 213 -18.84 12.62 13.11
N PRO A 214 -20.04 12.04 13.37
CA PRO A 214 -20.15 10.89 14.26
C PRO A 214 -19.47 9.63 13.70
N ALA A 215 -19.49 9.40 12.37
CA ALA A 215 -18.79 8.29 11.75
C ALA A 215 -17.27 8.39 11.95
N ALA A 216 -16.70 9.59 11.76
CA ALA A 216 -15.30 9.86 12.00
C ALA A 216 -14.88 9.59 13.47
N ALA A 217 -15.68 10.08 14.43
CA ALA A 217 -15.42 9.85 15.86
C ALA A 217 -15.43 8.35 16.21
N SER A 218 -16.42 7.61 15.71
CA SER A 218 -16.49 6.16 15.89
C SER A 218 -15.31 5.43 15.24
N ALA A 219 -14.97 5.75 14.00
CA ALA A 219 -13.87 5.14 13.27
C ALA A 219 -12.52 5.39 13.96
N THR A 220 -12.26 6.61 14.45
CA THR A 220 -11.01 6.94 15.18
C THR A 220 -10.84 6.08 16.44
N THR A 221 -11.94 5.77 17.13
CA THR A 221 -11.89 4.88 18.30
C THR A 221 -11.55 3.45 17.87
N LEU A 222 -12.14 2.96 16.77
CA LEU A 222 -11.98 1.59 16.28
C LEU A 222 -10.62 1.32 15.62
N VAL A 223 -9.92 2.34 15.11
CA VAL A 223 -8.53 2.19 14.60
C VAL A 223 -7.61 1.58 15.65
N GLY A 224 -7.76 1.96 16.93
CA GLY A 224 -6.99 1.40 18.02
C GLY A 224 -7.19 -0.11 18.21
N GLU A 225 -8.40 -0.61 17.95
CA GLU A 225 -8.73 -2.03 18.08
C GLU A 225 -8.14 -2.86 16.93
N LEU A 226 -8.09 -2.30 15.72
CA LEU A 226 -7.45 -2.93 14.55
C LEU A 226 -5.94 -3.12 14.74
N THR A 227 -5.25 -2.17 15.39
CA THR A 227 -3.80 -2.25 15.62
C THR A 227 -3.42 -3.24 16.72
N MET A 228 -4.32 -3.51 17.68
CA MET A 228 -4.10 -4.46 18.78
C MET A 228 -4.26 -5.93 18.35
N SER A 229 -4.90 -6.18 17.21
CA SER A 229 -5.19 -7.53 16.68
C SER A 229 -4.30 -7.90 15.50
N ALA A 230 -3.03 -7.48 15.49
CA ALA A 230 -2.08 -7.91 14.44
C ALA A 230 -2.00 -9.45 14.44
N PRO A 231 -2.12 -10.12 13.30
CA PRO A 231 -2.00 -11.57 13.23
C PRO A 231 -0.60 -12.00 13.66
N THR A 232 -0.55 -13.00 14.51
CA THR A 232 0.64 -13.69 15.06
C THR A 232 1.39 -14.43 13.93
#